data_439d003662e681ae91341aade7937bdc
#
_entry.id   439d003662e681ae91341aade7937bdc
#
_cell.length_a   1.000
_cell.length_b   1.000
_cell.length_c   1.000
_cell.angle_alpha   90.00
_cell.angle_beta   90.00
_cell.angle_gamma   90.00
#
_symmetry.space_group_name_H-M   'P 1'
#
loop_
_entity.id
_entity.type
_entity.pdbx_description
1 polymer ?
#
loop_
_entity_poly.entity_id
_entity_poly.type
_entity_poly.pdbx_seq_one_letter_code
_entity_poly.pdbx_strand_id
1 'polypeptide(L)'
;YIKYAEPSLNLDAENQDQFKDIDLMLFDKVIAFDNFRQKIVLIANMKTDNLDKNYKKACDDLKKIAKLIKTGKKAEIEPLTLKSDFKPVFSREKYCQMVNNAKEYIKEGDIFQVVLSNRIEADISGSLFDTYRVLRTTNPSPYMFYFSSDDIEIAGASPETLVKLNNRKLYTFPLAGTRPRGKTEKEDLALEKELLSDEK
;
A
#
# COMPACT_ATOMS: atom_id res chain seq x y z
N TYR A 1 10.90 11.49 -3.08
CA TYR A 1 12.25 11.07 -2.67
C TYR A 1 13.25 11.12 -3.83
N ILE A 2 12.88 10.68 -5.04
CA ILE A 2 13.77 10.59 -6.21
C ILE A 2 14.44 11.93 -6.52
N LYS A 3 13.73 13.03 -6.48
CA LYS A 3 14.31 14.37 -6.74
C LYS A 3 15.44 14.77 -5.77
N TYR A 4 15.52 14.13 -4.59
CA TYR A 4 16.61 14.36 -3.64
C TYR A 4 17.81 13.41 -3.89
N ALA A 5 17.53 12.21 -4.41
CA ALA A 5 18.56 11.24 -4.77
C ALA A 5 19.18 11.54 -6.13
N GLU A 6 18.39 12.08 -7.05
CA GLU A 6 18.78 12.42 -8.44
C GLU A 6 18.45 13.87 -8.77
N PRO A 7 19.26 14.84 -8.31
CA PRO A 7 18.98 16.28 -8.52
C PRO A 7 18.97 16.72 -9.99
N SER A 8 19.55 15.90 -10.89
CA SER A 8 19.54 16.16 -12.33
C SER A 8 18.19 15.93 -12.99
N LEU A 9 17.28 15.22 -12.33
CA LEU A 9 15.93 15.02 -12.83
C LEU A 9 15.10 16.29 -12.68
N ASN A 10 14.72 16.87 -13.81
CA ASN A 10 13.77 17.99 -13.84
C ASN A 10 12.36 17.41 -13.75
N LEU A 11 11.77 17.46 -12.56
CA LEU A 11 10.42 16.94 -12.31
C LEU A 11 9.43 18.12 -12.36
N ASP A 12 8.91 18.40 -13.57
CA ASP A 12 7.98 19.50 -13.84
C ASP A 12 6.50 19.11 -13.61
N ALA A 13 6.24 17.97 -12.97
CA ALA A 13 4.88 17.54 -12.69
C ALA A 13 4.18 18.50 -11.74
N GLU A 14 3.04 19.05 -12.16
CA GLU A 14 2.19 19.87 -11.29
C GLU A 14 1.59 19.01 -10.16
N ASN A 15 1.78 19.46 -8.93
CA ASN A 15 1.14 18.86 -7.77
C ASN A 15 -0.21 19.55 -7.50
N GLN A 16 -1.21 19.22 -8.31
CA GLN A 16 -2.55 19.83 -8.24
C GLN A 16 -3.24 19.53 -6.90
N ASP A 17 -2.98 18.37 -6.32
CA ASP A 17 -3.59 17.93 -5.06
C ASP A 17 -2.79 18.37 -3.82
N GLN A 18 -1.70 19.09 -4.02
CA GLN A 18 -0.81 19.59 -2.95
C GLN A 18 -0.31 18.50 -1.98
N PHE A 19 -0.14 17.27 -2.47
CA PHE A 19 0.45 16.20 -1.67
C PHE A 19 1.87 16.58 -1.24
N LYS A 20 2.18 16.28 0.02
CA LYS A 20 3.53 16.43 0.55
C LYS A 20 4.46 15.39 -0.11
N ASP A 21 5.67 15.78 -0.47
CA ASP A 21 6.68 14.85 -1.00
C ASP A 21 7.02 13.74 -0.01
N ILE A 22 7.00 14.07 1.29
CA ILE A 22 7.25 13.16 2.41
C ILE A 22 6.30 13.54 3.54
N ASP A 23 5.53 12.60 4.01
CA ASP A 23 4.72 12.70 5.21
C ASP A 23 4.98 11.49 6.10
N LEU A 24 5.50 11.73 7.30
CA LEU A 24 5.97 10.68 8.21
C LEU A 24 5.26 10.77 9.54
N MET A 25 4.79 9.64 10.04
CA MET A 25 4.26 9.51 11.38
C MET A 25 5.20 8.69 12.26
N LEU A 26 5.44 9.14 13.47
CA LEU A 26 6.14 8.37 14.49
C LEU A 26 5.14 7.77 15.47
N PHE A 27 5.10 6.45 15.52
CA PHE A 27 4.26 5.70 16.45
C PHE A 27 5.08 5.22 17.63
N ASP A 28 4.80 5.75 18.82
CA ASP A 28 5.42 5.30 20.08
C ASP A 28 4.67 4.11 20.72
N LYS A 29 3.46 3.82 20.27
CA LYS A 29 2.62 2.71 20.74
C LYS A 29 2.09 1.90 19.57
N VAL A 30 2.21 0.58 19.66
CA VAL A 30 1.78 -0.35 18.59
C VAL A 30 1.02 -1.53 19.20
N ILE A 31 -0.06 -1.91 18.54
CA ILE A 31 -0.79 -3.15 18.79
C ILE A 31 -0.50 -4.10 17.64
N ALA A 32 0.24 -5.18 17.91
CA ALA A 32 0.57 -6.17 16.90
C ALA A 32 -0.30 -7.44 17.08
N PHE A 33 -0.93 -7.87 16.01
CA PHE A 33 -1.70 -9.12 15.96
C PHE A 33 -0.84 -10.21 15.34
N ASP A 34 -0.35 -11.15 16.14
CA ASP A 34 0.34 -12.35 15.67
C ASP A 34 -0.70 -13.45 15.41
N ASN A 35 -1.18 -13.47 14.16
CA ASN A 35 -2.22 -14.42 13.75
C ASN A 35 -1.72 -15.88 13.79
N PHE A 36 -0.43 -16.10 13.59
CA PHE A 36 0.16 -17.43 13.64
C PHE A 36 0.17 -17.99 15.08
N ARG A 37 0.57 -17.15 16.06
CA ARG A 37 0.60 -17.55 17.49
C ARG A 37 -0.70 -17.23 18.23
N GLN A 38 -1.70 -16.64 17.56
CA GLN A 38 -2.98 -16.21 18.15
C GLN A 38 -2.78 -15.30 19.38
N LYS A 39 -1.88 -14.31 19.23
CA LYS A 39 -1.53 -13.37 20.31
C LYS A 39 -1.66 -11.93 19.87
N ILE A 40 -2.03 -11.09 20.83
CA ILE A 40 -1.94 -9.63 20.69
C ILE A 40 -0.73 -9.18 21.51
N VAL A 41 0.21 -8.50 20.86
CA VAL A 41 1.40 -7.94 21.49
C VAL A 41 1.23 -6.43 21.57
N LEU A 42 1.32 -5.89 22.77
CA LEU A 42 1.27 -4.46 23.02
C LEU A 42 2.69 -3.95 23.20
N ILE A 43 3.06 -2.93 22.43
CA ILE A 43 4.39 -2.34 22.41
C ILE A 43 4.28 -0.86 22.76
N ALA A 44 5.10 -0.40 23.71
CA ALA A 44 5.27 1.02 24.01
C ALA A 44 6.76 1.35 23.97
N ASN A 45 7.15 2.24 23.07
CA ASN A 45 8.50 2.78 22.99
C ASN A 45 8.61 4.00 23.91
N MET A 46 9.77 4.17 24.51
CA MET A 46 10.00 5.30 25.41
C MET A 46 11.38 5.93 25.16
N LYS A 47 11.53 7.19 25.51
CA LYS A 47 12.83 7.85 25.53
C LYS A 47 13.66 7.33 26.70
N THR A 48 14.98 7.26 26.51
CA THR A 48 15.93 6.75 27.50
C THR A 48 16.42 7.80 28.50
N ASP A 49 16.09 9.08 28.27
CA ASP A 49 16.22 10.12 29.28
C ASP A 49 15.20 9.88 30.41
N ASN A 50 15.56 10.12 31.69
CA ASN A 50 14.67 9.88 32.84
C ASN A 50 14.03 8.46 32.83
N LEU A 51 14.86 7.43 32.71
CA LEU A 51 14.49 6.05 32.46
C LEU A 51 13.34 5.55 33.33
N ASP A 52 13.44 5.71 34.67
CA ASP A 52 12.44 5.20 35.63
C ASP A 52 11.05 5.85 35.40
N LYS A 53 11.02 7.15 35.19
CA LYS A 53 9.79 7.90 34.94
C LYS A 53 9.14 7.47 33.63
N ASN A 54 9.94 7.37 32.56
CA ASN A 54 9.46 7.00 31.24
C ASN A 54 9.01 5.53 31.18
N TYR A 55 9.73 4.63 31.87
CA TYR A 55 9.33 3.24 31.99
C TYR A 55 7.98 3.07 32.70
N LYS A 56 7.80 3.78 33.83
CA LYS A 56 6.52 3.76 34.55
C LYS A 56 5.38 4.26 33.66
N LYS A 57 5.59 5.35 32.93
CA LYS A 57 4.61 5.88 31.97
C LYS A 57 4.29 4.87 30.87
N ALA A 58 5.30 4.24 30.28
CA ALA A 58 5.11 3.21 29.23
C ALA A 58 4.27 2.03 29.76
N CYS A 59 4.57 1.54 30.97
CA CYS A 59 3.77 0.48 31.61
C CYS A 59 2.31 0.90 31.83
N ASP A 60 2.06 2.12 32.26
CA ASP A 60 0.70 2.63 32.45
C ASP A 60 -0.04 2.81 31.11
N ASP A 61 0.64 3.23 30.06
CA ASP A 61 0.07 3.31 28.71
C ASP A 61 -0.29 1.91 28.18
N LEU A 62 0.55 0.90 28.37
CA LEU A 62 0.24 -0.49 28.01
C LEU A 62 -1.02 -1.02 28.75
N LYS A 63 -1.15 -0.71 30.06
CA LYS A 63 -2.36 -1.06 30.82
C LYS A 63 -3.61 -0.39 30.27
N LYS A 64 -3.52 0.90 29.90
CA LYS A 64 -4.65 1.63 29.27
C LYS A 64 -5.06 1.00 27.96
N ILE A 65 -4.10 0.68 27.07
CA ILE A 65 -4.37 0.01 25.79
C ILE A 65 -5.02 -1.35 26.03
N ALA A 66 -4.50 -2.17 26.95
CA ALA A 66 -5.09 -3.46 27.30
C ALA A 66 -6.54 -3.32 27.81
N LYS A 67 -6.82 -2.31 28.62
CA LYS A 67 -8.18 -2.01 29.08
C LYS A 67 -9.07 -1.58 27.93
N LEU A 68 -8.59 -0.72 27.02
CA LEU A 68 -9.34 -0.26 25.85
C LEU A 68 -9.73 -1.43 24.94
N ILE A 69 -8.82 -2.37 24.69
CA ILE A 69 -9.11 -3.58 23.88
C ILE A 69 -10.20 -4.43 24.53
N LYS A 70 -10.17 -4.58 25.87
CA LYS A 70 -11.11 -5.46 26.59
C LYS A 70 -12.49 -4.84 26.80
N THR A 71 -12.54 -3.54 27.08
CA THR A 71 -13.76 -2.88 27.57
C THR A 71 -14.07 -1.56 26.88
N GLY A 72 -13.32 -1.19 25.84
CA GLY A 72 -13.56 0.00 25.05
C GLY A 72 -14.87 -0.07 24.26
N LYS A 73 -15.46 1.10 24.03
CA LYS A 73 -16.61 1.21 23.14
C LYS A 73 -16.18 1.07 21.68
N LYS A 74 -16.99 0.42 20.87
CA LYS A 74 -16.82 0.38 19.41
C LYS A 74 -16.98 1.80 18.85
N ALA A 75 -16.04 2.23 18.02
CA ALA A 75 -16.17 3.49 17.31
C ALA A 75 -17.29 3.38 16.25
N GLU A 76 -18.05 4.44 16.12
CA GLU A 76 -18.96 4.63 15.00
C GLU A 76 -18.18 5.33 13.89
N ILE A 77 -18.17 4.72 12.71
CA ILE A 77 -17.48 5.24 11.54
C ILE A 77 -18.53 5.48 10.46
N GLU A 78 -18.55 6.67 9.90
CA GLU A 78 -19.46 7.03 8.84
C GLU A 78 -19.11 6.22 7.58
N PRO A 79 -20.07 5.45 7.00
CA PRO A 79 -19.82 4.68 5.80
C PRO A 79 -19.50 5.58 4.60
N LEU A 80 -18.59 5.11 3.74
CA LEU A 80 -18.30 5.79 2.49
C LEU A 80 -19.55 5.83 1.59
N THR A 81 -19.83 7.01 1.06
CA THR A 81 -20.92 7.24 0.11
C THR A 81 -20.39 7.99 -1.11
N LEU A 82 -20.65 7.46 -2.31
CA LEU A 82 -20.34 8.16 -3.57
C LEU A 82 -21.32 9.33 -3.76
N LYS A 83 -20.80 10.47 -4.14
CA LYS A 83 -21.55 11.71 -4.45
C LYS A 83 -21.51 12.04 -5.93
N SER A 84 -20.60 11.44 -6.70
CA SER A 84 -20.49 11.59 -8.15
C SER A 84 -20.16 10.25 -8.82
N ASP A 85 -20.29 10.20 -10.13
CA ASP A 85 -19.77 9.09 -10.92
C ASP A 85 -18.24 9.11 -10.98
N PHE A 86 -17.65 7.94 -11.25
CA PHE A 86 -16.23 7.80 -11.47
C PHE A 86 -15.82 8.42 -12.81
N LYS A 87 -14.80 9.28 -12.78
CA LYS A 87 -14.26 9.96 -13.96
C LYS A 87 -12.76 9.70 -14.08
N PRO A 88 -12.28 9.12 -15.19
CA PRO A 88 -10.85 9.03 -15.45
C PRO A 88 -10.28 10.40 -15.82
N VAL A 89 -9.04 10.71 -15.38
CA VAL A 89 -8.35 11.96 -15.70
C VAL A 89 -8.00 12.04 -17.18
N PHE A 90 -7.57 10.92 -17.77
CA PHE A 90 -7.30 10.82 -19.19
C PHE A 90 -8.42 10.10 -19.92
N SER A 91 -8.86 10.65 -21.07
CA SER A 91 -9.76 9.92 -21.96
C SER A 91 -9.09 8.65 -22.51
N ARG A 92 -9.89 7.73 -23.03
CA ARG A 92 -9.39 6.50 -23.66
C ARG A 92 -8.40 6.79 -24.79
N GLU A 93 -8.72 7.75 -25.64
CA GLU A 93 -7.89 8.16 -26.79
C GLU A 93 -6.53 8.67 -26.32
N LYS A 94 -6.54 9.56 -25.32
CA LYS A 94 -5.31 10.11 -24.74
C LYS A 94 -4.46 9.02 -24.12
N TYR A 95 -5.07 8.11 -23.35
CA TYR A 95 -4.35 7.01 -22.74
C TYR A 95 -3.74 6.06 -23.78
N CYS A 96 -4.49 5.72 -24.85
CA CYS A 96 -3.95 4.92 -25.96
C CYS A 96 -2.78 5.61 -26.66
N GLN A 97 -2.81 6.93 -26.83
CA GLN A 97 -1.70 7.69 -27.38
C GLN A 97 -0.46 7.62 -26.47
N MET A 98 -0.63 7.73 -25.15
CA MET A 98 0.46 7.57 -24.17
C MET A 98 1.11 6.19 -24.28
N VAL A 99 0.28 5.13 -24.41
CA VAL A 99 0.78 3.75 -24.60
C VAL A 99 1.60 3.62 -25.88
N ASN A 100 1.12 4.21 -27.00
CA ASN A 100 1.87 4.17 -28.27
C ASN A 100 3.20 4.90 -28.16
N ASN A 101 3.25 6.07 -27.53
CA ASN A 101 4.49 6.80 -27.30
C ASN A 101 5.47 5.99 -26.44
N ALA A 102 4.97 5.33 -25.37
CA ALA A 102 5.80 4.46 -24.53
C ALA A 102 6.40 3.28 -25.30
N LYS A 103 5.64 2.70 -26.24
CA LYS A 103 6.14 1.63 -27.12
C LYS A 103 7.27 2.12 -28.04
N GLU A 104 7.23 3.35 -28.52
CA GLU A 104 8.34 3.89 -29.31
C GLU A 104 9.61 4.04 -28.45
N TYR A 105 9.54 4.60 -27.24
CA TYR A 105 10.68 4.66 -26.32
C TYR A 105 11.29 3.28 -26.00
N ILE A 106 10.45 2.22 -25.92
CA ILE A 106 10.95 0.84 -25.74
C ILE A 106 11.69 0.38 -27.00
N LYS A 107 11.18 0.65 -28.21
CA LYS A 107 11.83 0.29 -29.47
C LYS A 107 13.14 1.02 -29.68
N GLU A 108 13.22 2.28 -29.31
CA GLU A 108 14.41 3.12 -29.38
C GLU A 108 15.48 2.72 -28.36
N GLY A 109 15.09 1.92 -27.37
CA GLY A 109 15.98 1.41 -26.31
C GLY A 109 16.19 2.38 -25.15
N ASP A 110 15.38 3.42 -25.07
CA ASP A 110 15.43 4.39 -23.96
C ASP A 110 14.97 3.81 -22.64
N ILE A 111 14.00 2.91 -22.69
CA ILE A 111 13.44 2.22 -21.52
C ILE A 111 13.14 0.76 -21.84
N PHE A 112 13.17 -0.11 -20.83
CA PHE A 112 12.71 -1.51 -20.93
C PHE A 112 11.25 -1.67 -20.57
N GLN A 113 10.80 -0.89 -19.59
CA GLN A 113 9.47 -1.00 -19.00
C GLN A 113 9.03 0.35 -18.48
N VAL A 114 7.72 0.62 -18.60
CA VAL A 114 7.08 1.76 -17.96
C VAL A 114 5.67 1.37 -17.53
N VAL A 115 5.25 1.84 -16.37
CA VAL A 115 3.88 1.70 -15.88
C VAL A 115 3.15 3.02 -16.09
N LEU A 116 2.20 3.03 -17.03
CA LEU A 116 1.31 4.17 -17.27
C LEU A 116 0.10 4.02 -16.36
N SER A 117 -0.26 5.08 -15.66
CA SER A 117 -1.44 5.11 -14.80
C SER A 117 -2.50 6.09 -15.33
N ASN A 118 -3.76 5.79 -15.02
CA ASN A 118 -4.86 6.72 -15.23
C ASN A 118 -5.62 6.85 -13.91
N ARG A 119 -5.56 8.02 -13.30
CA ARG A 119 -6.28 8.30 -12.05
C ARG A 119 -7.78 8.35 -12.34
N ILE A 120 -8.57 7.72 -11.48
CA ILE A 120 -10.03 7.75 -11.51
C ILE A 120 -10.49 8.50 -10.28
N GLU A 121 -11.35 9.48 -10.44
CA GLU A 121 -11.81 10.39 -9.40
C GLU A 121 -13.32 10.27 -9.19
N ALA A 122 -13.76 10.47 -7.96
CA ALA A 122 -15.15 10.64 -7.59
C ALA A 122 -15.26 11.45 -6.30
N ASP A 123 -16.33 12.23 -6.18
CA ASP A 123 -16.66 12.89 -4.93
C ASP A 123 -17.24 11.87 -3.95
N ILE A 124 -16.79 11.91 -2.72
CA ILE A 124 -17.22 10.99 -1.67
C ILE A 124 -17.54 11.75 -0.37
N SER A 125 -18.26 11.07 0.54
CA SER A 125 -18.36 11.43 1.95
C SER A 125 -18.18 10.19 2.81
N GLY A 126 -17.83 10.37 4.09
CA GLY A 126 -17.54 9.25 5.00
C GLY A 126 -16.10 8.77 4.90
N SER A 127 -15.80 7.62 5.48
CA SER A 127 -14.45 7.07 5.64
C SER A 127 -14.20 5.87 4.71
N LEU A 128 -12.95 5.73 4.27
CA LEU A 128 -12.47 4.55 3.53
C LEU A 128 -12.35 3.28 4.40
N PHE A 129 -12.57 3.36 5.71
CA PHE A 129 -12.27 2.26 6.63
C PHE A 129 -13.04 0.97 6.29
N ASP A 130 -14.36 1.07 6.06
CA ASP A 130 -15.16 -0.10 5.70
C ASP A 130 -14.86 -0.58 4.27
N THR A 131 -14.52 0.32 3.36
CA THR A 131 -14.00 -0.04 2.04
C THR A 131 -12.70 -0.86 2.15
N TYR A 132 -11.77 -0.46 3.03
CA TYR A 132 -10.57 -1.25 3.32
C TYR A 132 -10.90 -2.62 3.90
N ARG A 133 -11.87 -2.72 4.81
CA ARG A 133 -12.31 -4.01 5.37
C ARG A 133 -12.84 -4.97 4.31
N VAL A 134 -13.55 -4.45 3.31
CA VAL A 134 -13.99 -5.24 2.15
C VAL A 134 -12.80 -5.60 1.26
N LEU A 135 -11.94 -4.63 0.92
CA LEU A 135 -10.77 -4.83 0.07
C LEU A 135 -9.88 -5.98 0.57
N ARG A 136 -9.63 -6.03 1.88
CA ARG A 136 -8.77 -7.09 2.45
C ARG A 136 -9.36 -8.50 2.37
N THR A 137 -10.64 -8.65 2.10
CA THR A 137 -11.31 -9.95 1.93
C THR A 137 -11.50 -10.32 0.46
N THR A 138 -11.72 -9.32 -0.39
CA THR A 138 -11.97 -9.53 -1.83
C THR A 138 -10.70 -9.58 -2.65
N ASN A 139 -9.68 -8.84 -2.25
CA ASN A 139 -8.39 -8.79 -2.96
C ASN A 139 -7.21 -8.80 -1.96
N PRO A 140 -7.02 -9.91 -1.22
CA PRO A 140 -5.94 -10.02 -0.26
C PRO A 140 -4.58 -9.98 -0.95
N SER A 141 -3.62 -9.31 -0.32
CA SER A 141 -2.24 -9.24 -0.81
C SER A 141 -1.25 -9.26 0.35
N PRO A 142 0.05 -9.52 0.11
CA PRO A 142 1.07 -9.56 1.15
C PRO A 142 1.19 -8.26 1.95
N TYR A 143 0.95 -7.12 1.30
CA TYR A 143 1.02 -5.80 1.93
C TYR A 143 -0.32 -5.12 1.82
N MET A 144 -1.02 -5.05 2.95
CA MET A 144 -2.29 -4.35 3.04
C MET A 144 -2.18 -3.27 4.10
N PHE A 145 -2.66 -2.08 3.79
CA PHE A 145 -2.58 -0.95 4.69
C PHE A 145 -3.82 -0.07 4.61
N TYR A 146 -4.13 0.51 5.73
CA TYR A 146 -5.04 1.64 5.88
C TYR A 146 -4.32 2.69 6.72
N PHE A 147 -4.21 3.87 6.17
CA PHE A 147 -3.55 5.00 6.78
C PHE A 147 -4.56 6.14 6.86
N SER A 148 -4.65 6.78 8.00
CA SER A 148 -5.54 7.91 8.23
C SER A 148 -4.80 8.99 9.01
N SER A 149 -4.82 10.20 8.51
CA SER A 149 -4.35 11.41 9.17
C SER A 149 -5.45 12.48 9.20
N ASP A 150 -5.12 13.71 9.56
CA ASP A 150 -6.11 14.78 9.69
C ASP A 150 -6.73 15.21 8.35
N ASP A 151 -5.98 15.04 7.26
CA ASP A 151 -6.29 15.57 5.93
C ASP A 151 -6.36 14.50 4.82
N ILE A 152 -6.00 13.23 5.14
CA ILE A 152 -5.96 12.18 4.13
C ILE A 152 -6.26 10.81 4.73
N GLU A 153 -6.98 9.98 3.97
CA GLU A 153 -7.12 8.55 4.19
C GLU A 153 -6.59 7.79 2.97
N ILE A 154 -5.81 6.75 3.19
CA ILE A 154 -5.26 5.90 2.15
C ILE A 154 -5.53 4.43 2.49
N ALA A 155 -6.14 3.71 1.59
CA ALA A 155 -6.33 2.26 1.69
C ALA A 155 -5.67 1.57 0.50
N GLY A 156 -4.92 0.50 0.74
CA GLY A 156 -4.22 -0.18 -0.33
C GLY A 156 -3.99 -1.66 -0.10
N ALA A 157 -3.81 -2.37 -1.22
CA ALA A 157 -3.44 -3.76 -1.30
C ALA A 157 -2.30 -3.88 -2.33
N SER A 158 -1.09 -4.21 -1.90
CA SER A 158 0.09 -4.32 -2.75
C SER A 158 0.57 -5.76 -2.84
N PRO A 159 0.64 -6.35 -4.04
CA PRO A 159 1.08 -7.74 -4.22
C PRO A 159 2.60 -7.88 -4.23
N GLU A 160 3.35 -6.83 -4.50
CA GLU A 160 4.76 -6.89 -4.84
C GLU A 160 5.65 -6.35 -3.72
N THR A 161 6.74 -7.07 -3.46
CA THR A 161 7.77 -6.65 -2.52
C THR A 161 8.84 -5.85 -3.26
N LEU A 162 8.95 -4.56 -2.99
CA LEU A 162 10.03 -3.74 -3.53
C LEU A 162 11.39 -4.26 -3.08
N VAL A 163 11.60 -4.31 -1.77
CA VAL A 163 12.80 -4.90 -1.16
C VAL A 163 12.50 -5.28 0.29
N LYS A 164 13.01 -6.43 0.72
CA LYS A 164 12.91 -6.91 2.10
C LYS A 164 14.31 -7.18 2.65
N LEU A 165 14.65 -6.56 3.75
CA LEU A 165 15.86 -6.88 4.51
C LEU A 165 15.53 -7.85 5.64
N ASN A 166 16.16 -9.02 5.65
CA ASN A 166 16.04 -9.98 6.75
C ASN A 166 17.41 -10.61 7.03
N ASN A 167 17.86 -10.59 8.28
CA ASN A 167 19.16 -11.16 8.71
C ASN A 167 20.34 -10.71 7.82
N ARG A 168 20.41 -9.42 7.49
CA ARG A 168 21.43 -8.81 6.59
C ARG A 168 21.40 -9.31 5.13
N LYS A 169 20.35 -10.02 4.73
CA LYS A 169 20.11 -10.40 3.34
C LYS A 169 18.96 -9.57 2.76
N LEU A 170 19.18 -9.06 1.56
CA LEU A 170 18.16 -8.38 0.77
C LEU A 170 17.43 -9.38 -0.10
N TYR A 171 16.13 -9.24 -0.15
CA TYR A 171 15.24 -10.06 -0.98
C TYR A 171 14.39 -9.13 -1.86
N THR A 172 14.24 -9.51 -3.12
CA THR A 172 13.26 -8.93 -4.04
C THR A 172 12.54 -10.07 -4.75
N PHE A 173 11.29 -9.86 -5.13
CA PHE A 173 10.43 -10.87 -5.76
C PHE A 173 9.76 -10.24 -6.98
N PRO A 174 10.54 -9.98 -8.06
CA PRO A 174 9.99 -9.37 -9.26
C PRO A 174 8.98 -10.30 -9.93
N LEU A 175 7.84 -9.73 -10.35
CA LEU A 175 6.82 -10.42 -11.13
C LEU A 175 6.96 -9.98 -12.58
N ALA A 176 7.04 -10.93 -13.52
CA ALA A 176 7.24 -10.64 -14.93
C ALA A 176 6.09 -11.15 -15.81
N GLY A 177 5.82 -12.45 -15.78
CA GLY A 177 4.81 -13.09 -16.61
C GLY A 177 3.46 -13.27 -15.89
N THR A 178 2.39 -13.39 -16.66
CA THR A 178 1.05 -13.70 -16.14
C THR A 178 0.32 -14.64 -17.11
N ARG A 179 -0.38 -15.62 -16.56
CA ARG A 179 -1.31 -16.50 -17.29
C ARG A 179 -2.66 -16.50 -16.56
N PRO A 180 -3.77 -16.67 -17.28
CA PRO A 180 -5.07 -16.89 -16.64
C PRO A 180 -5.07 -18.21 -15.89
N ARG A 181 -5.94 -18.35 -14.89
CA ARG A 181 -6.15 -19.63 -14.21
C ARG A 181 -6.89 -20.61 -15.12
N GLY A 182 -6.49 -21.86 -15.08
CA GLY A 182 -7.19 -22.94 -15.79
C GLY A 182 -8.57 -23.22 -15.21
N LYS A 183 -9.51 -23.66 -16.04
CA LYS A 183 -10.86 -24.07 -15.60
C LYS A 183 -10.84 -25.45 -14.92
N THR A 184 -9.81 -26.24 -15.16
CA THR A 184 -9.57 -27.56 -14.56
C THR A 184 -8.14 -27.61 -14.04
N GLU A 185 -7.86 -28.49 -13.09
CA GLU A 185 -6.51 -28.69 -12.54
C GLU A 185 -5.48 -29.05 -13.64
N LYS A 186 -5.88 -29.88 -14.61
CA LYS A 186 -5.02 -30.25 -15.75
C LYS A 186 -4.65 -29.04 -16.62
N GLU A 187 -5.62 -28.18 -16.88
CA GLU A 187 -5.43 -26.96 -17.67
C GLU A 187 -4.57 -25.93 -16.90
N ASP A 188 -4.79 -25.81 -15.60
CA ASP A 188 -4.03 -24.92 -14.73
C ASP A 188 -2.55 -25.33 -14.66
N LEU A 189 -2.27 -26.62 -14.50
CA LEU A 189 -0.91 -27.15 -14.54
C LEU A 189 -0.22 -27.00 -15.91
N ALA A 190 -0.98 -27.01 -17.00
CA ALA A 190 -0.43 -26.75 -18.33
C ALA A 190 -0.02 -25.28 -18.49
N LEU A 191 -0.87 -24.34 -18.02
CA LEU A 191 -0.60 -22.91 -18.02
C LEU A 191 0.57 -22.55 -17.09
N GLU A 192 0.70 -23.20 -15.93
CA GLU A 192 1.85 -23.06 -15.05
C GLU A 192 3.16 -23.47 -15.76
N LYS A 193 3.17 -24.62 -16.41
CA LYS A 193 4.35 -25.09 -17.15
C LYS A 193 4.71 -24.14 -18.30
N GLU A 194 3.72 -23.65 -19.03
CA GLU A 194 3.93 -22.64 -20.07
C GLU A 194 4.56 -21.37 -19.50
N LEU A 195 4.03 -20.86 -18.38
CA LEU A 195 4.57 -19.66 -17.70
C LEU A 195 6.01 -19.86 -17.24
N LEU A 196 6.32 -21.03 -16.67
CA LEU A 196 7.67 -21.36 -16.19
C LEU A 196 8.68 -21.57 -17.33
N SER A 197 8.22 -21.90 -18.53
CA SER A 197 9.06 -22.06 -19.72
C SER A 197 9.25 -20.78 -20.54
N ASP A 198 8.60 -19.69 -20.16
CA ASP A 198 8.73 -18.38 -20.80
C ASP A 198 10.10 -17.77 -20.46
N GLU A 199 10.94 -17.55 -21.44
CA GLU A 199 12.31 -17.04 -21.28
C GLU A 199 12.39 -15.51 -21.05
N LYS A 200 11.29 -14.82 -20.86
CA LYS A 200 11.23 -13.38 -20.63
C LYS A 200 11.63 -12.98 -19.23
#